data_bf507e38916627d44cf7fa2c4592b99d
#
_entry.id   bf507e38916627d44cf7fa2c4592b99d
#
_cell.length_a   1.000
_cell.length_b   1.000
_cell.length_c   1.000
_cell.angle_alpha   90.00
_cell.angle_beta   90.00
_cell.angle_gamma   90.00
#
_symmetry.space_group_name_H-M   'P 1'
#
loop_
_entity.id
_entity.type
_entity.pdbx_description
1 polymer ?
#
loop_
_entity_poly.entity_id
_entity_poly.type
_entity_poly.pdbx_seq_one_letter_code
_entity_poly.pdbx_strand_id
1 'polypeptide(L)'
;MPISAKESINKLNKEVSNCRKCLDLVKTRKKPVPGTGAPKANIMVVGNYPQPNGAEEIGVPFSGDDQGKFIRKIFDETRLSLAKDTYITYLIKCTPRRTKKRGDNTSVEITRPLKKHINNCISFLSKEISIITPHIIISLGLDVSNIILEKFFSIDKKYRNIEKIHMRIFENPSFKLVPFFDPRDVVISGTVTAERYRKDFESLSKFLKII
;
A
#
# COMPACT_ATOMS: atom_id res chain seq x y z
N MET A 1 -11.24 -22.03 -21.00
CA MET A 1 -9.95 -21.31 -21.11
C MET A 1 -9.60 -20.71 -19.74
N PRO A 2 -8.36 -20.75 -19.27
CA PRO A 2 -8.00 -20.11 -18.02
C PRO A 2 -8.23 -18.59 -18.13
N ILE A 3 -8.83 -18.02 -17.08
CA ILE A 3 -9.09 -16.57 -16.99
C ILE A 3 -7.73 -15.82 -16.94
N SER A 4 -7.58 -14.79 -17.74
CA SER A 4 -6.33 -14.00 -17.77
C SER A 4 -6.10 -13.25 -16.43
N ALA A 5 -4.84 -12.94 -16.11
CA ALA A 5 -4.50 -12.15 -14.93
C ALA A 5 -5.21 -10.78 -14.94
N LYS A 6 -5.37 -10.17 -16.11
CA LYS A 6 -6.09 -8.90 -16.29
C LYS A 6 -7.57 -9.04 -15.92
N GLU A 7 -8.22 -10.09 -16.38
CA GLU A 7 -9.63 -10.34 -16.05
C GLU A 7 -9.81 -10.66 -14.57
N SER A 8 -8.88 -11.44 -13.99
CA SER A 8 -8.87 -11.78 -12.56
C SER A 8 -8.73 -10.52 -11.69
N ILE A 9 -7.82 -9.61 -12.03
CA ILE A 9 -7.67 -8.31 -11.33
C ILE A 9 -8.92 -7.45 -11.51
N ASN A 10 -9.49 -7.38 -12.71
CA ASN A 10 -10.72 -6.60 -12.93
C ASN A 10 -11.88 -7.12 -12.08
N LYS A 11 -12.02 -8.44 -11.95
CA LYS A 11 -13.01 -9.07 -11.07
C LYS A 11 -12.74 -8.72 -9.60
N LEU A 12 -11.50 -8.84 -9.14
CA LEU A 12 -11.11 -8.50 -7.79
C LEU A 12 -11.35 -7.00 -7.48
N ASN A 13 -11.05 -6.12 -8.42
CA ASN A 13 -11.29 -4.69 -8.28
C ASN A 13 -12.78 -4.36 -8.13
N LYS A 14 -13.67 -5.07 -8.83
CA LYS A 14 -15.13 -4.97 -8.61
C LYS A 14 -15.53 -5.47 -7.21
N GLU A 15 -14.94 -6.56 -6.71
CA GLU A 15 -15.17 -7.04 -5.34
C GLU A 15 -14.72 -5.99 -4.31
N VAL A 16 -13.56 -5.34 -4.51
CA VAL A 16 -13.06 -4.27 -3.64
C VAL A 16 -14.01 -3.07 -3.66
N SER A 17 -14.41 -2.61 -4.84
CA SER A 17 -15.29 -1.44 -5.02
C SER A 17 -16.66 -1.63 -4.35
N ASN A 18 -17.17 -2.86 -4.30
CA ASN A 18 -18.44 -3.20 -3.68
C ASN A 18 -18.31 -3.71 -2.23
N CYS A 19 -17.08 -3.70 -1.66
CA CYS A 19 -16.83 -4.25 -0.32
C CYS A 19 -17.61 -3.51 0.78
N ARG A 20 -18.28 -4.26 1.67
CA ARG A 20 -19.00 -3.74 2.84
C ARG A 20 -18.60 -4.41 4.16
N LYS A 21 -17.41 -5.03 4.22
CA LYS A 21 -16.98 -5.81 5.41
C LYS A 21 -16.76 -4.95 6.67
N CYS A 22 -16.45 -3.66 6.54
CA CYS A 22 -16.18 -2.74 7.65
C CYS A 22 -17.30 -1.71 7.73
N LEU A 23 -18.38 -2.01 8.46
CA LEU A 23 -19.58 -1.17 8.52
C LEU A 23 -19.32 0.26 9.03
N ASP A 24 -18.36 0.42 9.95
CA ASP A 24 -17.92 1.71 10.45
C ASP A 24 -17.24 2.55 9.34
N LEU A 25 -16.40 1.94 8.50
CA LEU A 25 -15.77 2.64 7.37
C LEU A 25 -16.76 2.87 6.22
N VAL A 26 -17.69 1.96 5.98
CA VAL A 26 -18.75 2.14 4.96
C VAL A 26 -19.55 3.41 5.19
N LYS A 27 -19.80 3.76 6.47
CA LYS A 27 -20.56 4.97 6.84
C LYS A 27 -19.81 6.27 6.62
N THR A 28 -18.47 6.23 6.55
CA THR A 28 -17.63 7.44 6.58
C THR A 28 -16.70 7.60 5.37
N ARG A 29 -16.44 6.52 4.62
CA ARG A 29 -15.62 6.57 3.41
C ARG A 29 -16.39 7.14 2.22
N LYS A 30 -15.67 7.73 1.26
CA LYS A 30 -16.24 8.06 -0.04
C LYS A 30 -16.32 6.80 -0.91
N LYS A 31 -15.19 6.13 -1.12
CA LYS A 31 -15.12 4.86 -1.85
C LYS A 31 -13.93 4.01 -1.40
N PRO A 32 -13.96 2.68 -1.58
CA PRO A 32 -12.75 1.86 -1.49
C PRO A 32 -11.85 2.12 -2.69
N VAL A 33 -10.54 1.93 -2.50
CA VAL A 33 -9.54 2.14 -3.56
C VAL A 33 -8.92 0.78 -3.91
N PRO A 34 -9.29 0.19 -5.07
CA PRO A 34 -8.66 -1.02 -5.57
C PRO A 34 -7.22 -0.76 -6.01
N GLY A 35 -6.42 -1.81 -6.16
CA GLY A 35 -5.09 -1.73 -6.73
C GLY A 35 -5.10 -1.45 -8.24
N THR A 36 -3.98 -0.96 -8.76
CA THR A 36 -3.81 -0.69 -10.20
C THR A 36 -2.37 -0.91 -10.65
N GLY A 37 -2.17 -1.19 -11.92
CA GLY A 37 -0.86 -1.40 -12.53
C GLY A 37 -0.84 -2.57 -13.50
N ALA A 38 0.36 -3.06 -13.82
CA ALA A 38 0.54 -4.17 -14.75
C ALA A 38 0.02 -5.49 -14.14
N PRO A 39 -0.80 -6.26 -14.86
CA PRO A 39 -1.35 -7.53 -14.36
C PRO A 39 -0.31 -8.65 -14.13
N LYS A 40 0.92 -8.46 -14.61
CA LYS A 40 2.08 -9.35 -14.42
C LYS A 40 3.28 -8.54 -13.96
N ALA A 41 3.04 -7.61 -13.01
CA ALA A 41 4.09 -6.76 -12.48
C ALA A 41 5.10 -7.59 -11.66
N ASN A 42 6.37 -7.41 -11.93
CA ASN A 42 7.44 -8.00 -11.11
C ASN A 42 7.54 -7.32 -9.74
N ILE A 43 7.11 -6.06 -9.65
CA ILE A 43 7.18 -5.24 -8.45
C ILE A 43 5.77 -4.86 -7.98
N MET A 44 5.47 -5.13 -6.71
CA MET A 44 4.25 -4.63 -6.08
C MET A 44 4.61 -3.61 -5.01
N VAL A 45 3.92 -2.47 -5.01
CA VAL A 45 4.10 -1.44 -3.97
C VAL A 45 2.85 -1.38 -3.10
N VAL A 46 3.02 -1.56 -1.80
CA VAL A 46 1.92 -1.64 -0.84
C VAL A 46 2.03 -0.51 0.17
N GLY A 47 1.10 0.44 0.11
CA GLY A 47 0.93 1.47 1.14
C GLY A 47 -0.05 1.06 2.23
N ASN A 48 -0.23 1.92 3.23
CA ASN A 48 -1.09 1.60 4.37
C ASN A 48 -2.59 1.73 4.01
N TYR A 49 -3.04 2.92 3.67
CA TYR A 49 -4.44 3.21 3.29
C TYR A 49 -4.53 4.48 2.42
N PRO A 50 -5.62 4.64 1.64
CA PRO A 50 -5.83 5.81 0.79
C PRO A 50 -6.05 7.08 1.62
N GLN A 51 -5.54 8.22 1.15
CA GLN A 51 -5.80 9.52 1.76
C GLN A 51 -7.14 10.10 1.30
N PRO A 52 -7.88 10.79 2.18
CA PRO A 52 -9.23 11.28 1.87
C PRO A 52 -9.28 12.31 0.74
N ASN A 53 -8.30 13.23 0.69
CA ASN A 53 -8.23 14.29 -0.33
C ASN A 53 -7.37 13.90 -1.54
N GLY A 54 -7.12 12.62 -1.72
CA GLY A 54 -6.29 12.08 -2.77
C GLY A 54 -6.87 10.79 -3.34
N ALA A 55 -6.21 9.67 -3.04
CA ALA A 55 -6.57 8.38 -3.60
C ALA A 55 -8.04 7.98 -3.34
N GLU A 56 -8.60 8.30 -2.18
CA GLU A 56 -10.01 7.99 -1.88
C GLU A 56 -10.97 8.80 -2.74
N GLU A 57 -10.63 10.05 -3.07
CA GLU A 57 -11.44 10.92 -3.95
C GLU A 57 -11.40 10.42 -5.38
N ILE A 58 -10.19 10.16 -5.87
CA ILE A 58 -9.95 9.81 -7.27
C ILE A 58 -10.28 8.33 -7.54
N GLY A 59 -10.01 7.43 -6.58
CA GLY A 59 -10.19 5.99 -6.74
C GLY A 59 -8.96 5.27 -7.29
N VAL A 60 -7.81 5.96 -7.36
CA VAL A 60 -6.53 5.42 -7.85
C VAL A 60 -5.49 5.53 -6.74
N PRO A 61 -4.75 4.45 -6.43
CA PRO A 61 -3.71 4.49 -5.39
C PRO A 61 -2.66 5.56 -5.65
N PHE A 62 -2.22 6.22 -4.59
CA PHE A 62 -1.19 7.26 -4.62
C PHE A 62 -1.46 8.36 -5.66
N SER A 63 -2.66 8.93 -5.64
CA SER A 63 -3.06 10.02 -6.54
C SER A 63 -3.72 11.15 -5.77
N GLY A 64 -3.62 12.37 -6.29
CA GLY A 64 -4.35 13.55 -5.85
C GLY A 64 -3.79 14.28 -4.64
N ASP A 65 -3.08 13.64 -3.76
CA ASP A 65 -2.43 14.23 -2.59
C ASP A 65 -0.90 14.36 -2.75
N ASP A 66 -0.26 15.04 -1.82
CA ASP A 66 1.19 15.29 -1.90
C ASP A 66 2.03 14.03 -1.74
N GLN A 67 1.54 13.01 -1.01
CA GLN A 67 2.20 11.71 -0.93
C GLN A 67 2.17 11.00 -2.29
N GLY A 68 1.01 11.04 -2.94
CA GLY A 68 0.84 10.46 -4.26
C GLY A 68 1.71 11.16 -5.31
N LYS A 69 1.75 12.49 -5.31
CA LYS A 69 2.64 13.28 -6.17
C LYS A 69 4.10 12.93 -5.92
N PHE A 70 4.51 12.88 -4.65
CA PHE A 70 5.88 12.58 -4.26
C PHE A 70 6.32 11.19 -4.72
N ILE A 71 5.53 10.14 -4.42
CA ILE A 71 5.91 8.76 -4.78
C ILE A 71 5.93 8.55 -6.31
N ARG A 72 5.00 9.17 -7.04
CA ARG A 72 4.99 9.12 -8.51
C ARG A 72 6.23 9.79 -9.11
N LYS A 73 6.62 10.95 -8.57
CA LYS A 73 7.85 11.62 -8.97
C LYS A 73 9.08 10.74 -8.74
N ILE A 74 9.17 10.06 -7.59
CA ILE A 74 10.25 9.10 -7.30
C ILE A 74 10.28 7.96 -8.33
N PHE A 75 9.13 7.40 -8.68
CA PHE A 75 9.06 6.34 -9.69
C PHE A 75 9.52 6.83 -11.07
N ASP A 76 9.09 8.02 -11.49
CA ASP A 76 9.49 8.62 -12.76
C ASP A 76 11.00 8.86 -12.81
N GLU A 77 11.58 9.45 -11.75
CA GLU A 77 13.03 9.72 -11.62
C GLU A 77 13.86 8.42 -11.61
N THR A 78 13.35 7.34 -11.04
CA THR A 78 14.05 6.05 -10.96
C THR A 78 13.76 5.11 -12.12
N ARG A 79 12.98 5.56 -13.11
CA ARG A 79 12.56 4.79 -14.29
C ARG A 79 11.84 3.47 -13.96
N LEU A 80 11.15 3.40 -12.82
CA LEU A 80 10.23 2.33 -12.51
C LEU A 80 8.86 2.67 -13.08
N SER A 81 8.49 2.03 -14.16
CA SER A 81 7.22 2.31 -14.83
C SER A 81 6.04 1.78 -14.01
N LEU A 82 5.20 2.70 -13.51
CA LEU A 82 3.94 2.33 -12.84
C LEU A 82 2.97 1.59 -13.77
N ALA A 83 3.11 1.76 -15.08
CA ALA A 83 2.20 1.16 -16.05
C ALA A 83 2.66 -0.21 -16.55
N LYS A 84 3.99 -0.46 -16.58
CA LYS A 84 4.56 -1.66 -17.20
C LYS A 84 5.13 -2.66 -16.19
N ASP A 85 5.80 -2.17 -15.16
CA ASP A 85 6.63 -3.01 -14.30
C ASP A 85 6.08 -3.14 -12.88
N THR A 86 5.10 -2.30 -12.52
CA THR A 86 4.67 -2.16 -11.14
C THR A 86 3.16 -2.33 -11.00
N TYR A 87 2.74 -2.93 -9.89
CA TYR A 87 1.38 -2.92 -9.39
C TYR A 87 1.35 -2.19 -8.04
N ILE A 88 0.47 -1.21 -7.90
CA ILE A 88 0.38 -0.39 -6.69
C ILE A 88 -0.95 -0.60 -5.98
N THR A 89 -0.91 -0.71 -4.66
CA THR A 89 -2.10 -0.98 -3.87
C THR A 89 -1.93 -0.50 -2.42
N TYR A 90 -2.97 -0.70 -1.61
CA TYR A 90 -2.96 -0.46 -0.17
C TYR A 90 -3.29 -1.72 0.61
N LEU A 91 -2.73 -1.84 1.81
CA LEU A 91 -3.08 -2.86 2.78
C LEU A 91 -4.58 -2.77 3.15
N ILE A 92 -5.04 -1.54 3.45
CA ILE A 92 -6.45 -1.23 3.73
C ILE A 92 -7.02 -0.43 2.56
N LYS A 93 -8.09 -0.92 1.96
CA LYS A 93 -8.69 -0.31 0.76
C LYS A 93 -9.55 0.93 1.04
N CYS A 94 -9.72 1.30 2.28
CA CYS A 94 -10.54 2.43 2.73
C CYS A 94 -9.77 3.32 3.69
N THR A 95 -10.02 4.62 3.72
CA THR A 95 -9.49 5.53 4.74
C THR A 95 -10.05 5.17 6.11
N PRO A 96 -9.20 4.81 7.11
CA PRO A 96 -9.69 4.52 8.45
C PRO A 96 -10.13 5.79 9.15
N ARG A 97 -11.36 5.81 9.65
CA ARG A 97 -11.97 6.96 10.31
C ARG A 97 -12.64 6.54 11.61
N ARG A 98 -12.69 7.47 12.54
CA ARG A 98 -13.48 7.37 13.78
C ARG A 98 -14.36 8.60 13.93
N THR A 99 -15.63 8.38 14.19
CA THR A 99 -16.57 9.43 14.56
C THR A 99 -16.37 9.76 16.04
N LYS A 100 -16.16 11.04 16.37
CA LYS A 100 -16.16 11.57 17.74
C LYS A 100 -17.39 12.44 17.94
N LYS A 101 -18.11 12.20 19.01
CA LYS A 101 -19.19 13.06 19.49
C LYS A 101 -18.68 13.89 20.66
N ARG A 102 -18.89 15.21 20.62
CA ARG A 102 -18.68 16.14 21.74
C ARG A 102 -19.95 16.99 21.89
N GLY A 103 -20.81 16.63 22.85
CA GLY A 103 -22.16 17.21 22.94
C GLY A 103 -22.92 16.95 21.62
N ASP A 104 -23.50 17.99 21.04
CA ASP A 104 -24.22 17.94 19.76
C ASP A 104 -23.33 17.92 18.53
N ASN A 105 -22.03 18.18 18.70
CA ASN A 105 -21.08 18.20 17.58
C ASN A 105 -20.54 16.80 17.29
N THR A 106 -20.61 16.42 16.00
CA THR A 106 -20.04 15.17 15.49
C THR A 106 -18.89 15.50 14.54
N SER A 107 -17.69 15.00 14.83
CA SER A 107 -16.52 15.13 13.96
C SER A 107 -16.03 13.76 13.51
N VAL A 108 -15.40 13.70 12.33
CA VAL A 108 -14.80 12.49 11.76
C VAL A 108 -13.30 12.72 11.63
N GLU A 109 -12.53 11.89 12.33
CA GLU A 109 -11.06 11.95 12.32
C GLU A 109 -10.46 10.73 11.62
N ILE A 110 -9.36 10.94 10.89
CA ILE A 110 -8.54 9.85 10.36
C ILE A 110 -7.80 9.20 11.53
N THR A 111 -7.78 7.87 11.56
CA THR A 111 -7.15 7.10 12.62
C THR A 111 -6.21 6.04 12.04
N ARG A 112 -5.48 5.34 12.90
CA ARG A 112 -4.81 4.11 12.50
C ARG A 112 -5.84 3.01 12.23
N PRO A 113 -5.58 2.11 11.25
CA PRO A 113 -6.44 0.95 11.02
C PRO A 113 -6.57 0.09 12.28
N LEU A 114 -7.79 -0.32 12.60
CA LEU A 114 -8.02 -1.29 13.67
C LEU A 114 -7.69 -2.71 13.18
N LYS A 115 -7.39 -3.61 14.11
CA LYS A 115 -7.12 -5.03 13.79
C LYS A 115 -8.25 -5.66 12.96
N LYS A 116 -9.51 -5.34 13.23
CA LYS A 116 -10.66 -5.80 12.41
C LYS A 116 -10.60 -5.33 10.96
N HIS A 117 -10.14 -4.09 10.70
CA HIS A 117 -10.00 -3.57 9.33
C HIS A 117 -8.92 -4.34 8.58
N ILE A 118 -7.79 -4.61 9.24
CA ILE A 118 -6.69 -5.38 8.68
C ILE A 118 -7.17 -6.79 8.33
N ASN A 119 -7.80 -7.49 9.28
CA ASN A 119 -8.30 -8.85 9.08
C ASN A 119 -9.33 -8.94 7.93
N ASN A 120 -10.19 -7.95 7.78
CA ASN A 120 -11.16 -7.88 6.71
C ASN A 120 -10.55 -7.58 5.33
N CYS A 121 -9.47 -6.78 5.29
CA CYS A 121 -8.84 -6.35 4.04
C CYS A 121 -7.70 -7.26 3.57
N ILE A 122 -7.01 -7.98 4.47
CA ILE A 122 -5.83 -8.78 4.11
C ILE A 122 -6.13 -9.82 3.02
N SER A 123 -7.35 -10.35 2.98
CA SER A 123 -7.78 -11.28 1.94
C SER A 123 -7.73 -10.70 0.52
N PHE A 124 -7.93 -9.38 0.37
CA PHE A 124 -7.78 -8.70 -0.92
C PHE A 124 -6.31 -8.61 -1.32
N LEU A 125 -5.43 -8.23 -0.39
CA LEU A 125 -3.98 -8.20 -0.66
C LEU A 125 -3.45 -9.60 -1.01
N SER A 126 -3.89 -10.64 -0.30
CA SER A 126 -3.53 -12.04 -0.62
C SER A 126 -3.95 -12.43 -2.04
N LYS A 127 -5.18 -12.07 -2.45
CA LYS A 127 -5.66 -12.33 -3.82
C LYS A 127 -4.86 -11.52 -4.85
N GLU A 128 -4.55 -10.25 -4.58
CA GLU A 128 -3.70 -9.43 -5.45
C GLU A 128 -2.33 -10.09 -5.65
N ILE A 129 -1.66 -10.49 -4.56
CA ILE A 129 -0.37 -11.19 -4.62
C ILE A 129 -0.46 -12.48 -5.45
N SER A 130 -1.51 -13.30 -5.23
CA SER A 130 -1.69 -14.56 -5.97
C SER A 130 -1.98 -14.36 -7.45
N ILE A 131 -2.61 -13.26 -7.85
CA ILE A 131 -2.92 -12.97 -9.27
C ILE A 131 -1.74 -12.32 -9.98
N ILE A 132 -1.09 -11.35 -9.33
CA ILE A 132 0.04 -10.60 -9.88
C ILE A 132 1.32 -11.44 -9.87
N THR A 133 1.50 -12.29 -8.84
CA THR A 133 2.71 -13.10 -8.59
C THR A 133 4.01 -12.26 -8.64
N PRO A 134 4.10 -11.15 -7.86
CA PRO A 134 5.26 -10.28 -7.91
C PRO A 134 6.50 -10.98 -7.38
N HIS A 135 7.67 -10.70 -7.95
CA HIS A 135 8.93 -11.17 -7.38
C HIS A 135 9.30 -10.37 -6.12
N ILE A 136 8.95 -9.08 -6.09
CA ILE A 136 9.30 -8.17 -4.99
C ILE A 136 8.07 -7.37 -4.58
N ILE A 137 7.88 -7.27 -3.26
CA ILE A 137 6.92 -6.36 -2.63
C ILE A 137 7.70 -5.28 -1.88
N ILE A 138 7.47 -4.02 -2.23
CA ILE A 138 7.95 -2.85 -1.48
C ILE A 138 6.82 -2.42 -0.55
N SER A 139 7.03 -2.53 0.77
CA SER A 139 6.05 -2.08 1.77
C SER A 139 6.40 -0.69 2.28
N LEU A 140 5.49 0.26 2.13
CA LEU A 140 5.68 1.64 2.54
C LEU A 140 5.20 1.86 3.97
N GLY A 141 6.16 1.99 4.89
CA GLY A 141 5.93 2.27 6.30
C GLY A 141 5.96 1.04 7.21
N LEU A 142 6.22 1.31 8.49
CA LEU A 142 6.43 0.29 9.52
C LEU A 142 5.22 -0.61 9.74
N ASP A 143 4.02 -0.04 9.80
CA ASP A 143 2.79 -0.79 10.07
C ASP A 143 2.52 -1.81 8.96
N VAL A 144 2.67 -1.40 7.70
CA VAL A 144 2.49 -2.28 6.53
C VAL A 144 3.52 -3.40 6.54
N SER A 145 4.79 -3.05 6.78
CA SER A 145 5.89 -4.01 6.83
C SER A 145 5.67 -5.08 7.90
N ASN A 146 5.32 -4.66 9.13
CA ASN A 146 5.04 -5.59 10.23
C ASN A 146 3.88 -6.54 9.92
N ILE A 147 2.82 -6.05 9.27
CA ILE A 147 1.65 -6.87 8.93
C ILE A 147 2.00 -7.87 7.82
N ILE A 148 2.75 -7.46 6.79
CA ILE A 148 3.18 -8.38 5.73
C ILE A 148 4.12 -9.44 6.30
N LEU A 149 5.08 -9.07 7.17
CA LEU A 149 5.97 -10.02 7.84
C LEU A 149 5.19 -11.02 8.71
N GLU A 150 4.20 -10.56 9.48
CA GLU A 150 3.34 -11.44 10.28
C GLU A 150 2.52 -12.39 9.40
N LYS A 151 1.87 -11.89 8.35
CA LYS A 151 0.86 -12.64 7.59
C LYS A 151 1.43 -13.56 6.49
N PHE A 152 2.59 -13.21 5.93
CA PHE A 152 3.15 -13.92 4.78
C PHE A 152 4.54 -14.54 5.04
N PHE A 153 5.22 -14.15 6.13
CA PHE A 153 6.53 -14.67 6.50
C PHE A 153 6.53 -15.41 7.83
N SER A 154 5.40 -15.46 8.53
CA SER A 154 5.28 -16.04 9.87
C SER A 154 6.27 -15.44 10.89
N ILE A 155 6.58 -14.14 10.72
CA ILE A 155 7.46 -13.40 11.61
C ILE A 155 6.58 -12.58 12.59
N ASP A 156 6.36 -13.13 13.78
CA ASP A 156 5.52 -12.47 14.81
C ASP A 156 6.23 -11.32 15.52
N LYS A 157 7.54 -11.20 15.38
CA LYS A 157 8.34 -10.11 15.95
C LYS A 157 7.94 -8.79 15.31
N LYS A 158 7.38 -7.88 16.11
CA LYS A 158 7.06 -6.52 15.67
C LYS A 158 8.27 -5.59 15.82
N TYR A 159 8.69 -5.05 14.71
CA TYR A 159 9.68 -3.96 14.72
C TYR A 159 9.01 -2.68 15.21
N ARG A 160 9.75 -1.86 15.97
CA ARG A 160 9.27 -0.58 16.52
C ARG A 160 9.82 0.64 15.79
N ASN A 161 10.79 0.43 14.91
CA ASN A 161 11.43 1.49 14.14
C ASN A 161 11.70 0.97 12.73
N ILE A 162 11.25 1.73 11.73
CA ILE A 162 11.42 1.40 10.32
C ILE A 162 12.90 1.38 9.91
N GLU A 163 13.76 2.23 10.50
CA GLU A 163 15.19 2.27 10.24
C GLU A 163 15.89 0.90 10.43
N LYS A 164 15.37 0.07 11.35
CA LYS A 164 15.96 -1.26 11.61
C LYS A 164 15.69 -2.27 10.51
N ILE A 165 14.72 -2.00 9.65
CA ILE A 165 14.32 -2.91 8.56
C ILE A 165 14.28 -2.24 7.20
N HIS A 166 14.49 -0.94 7.13
CA HIS A 166 14.53 -0.17 5.89
C HIS A 166 15.55 -0.78 4.92
N MET A 167 15.11 -1.05 3.67
CA MET A 167 15.89 -1.70 2.61
C MET A 167 16.45 -3.10 2.94
N ARG A 168 16.05 -3.73 4.05
CA ARG A 168 16.37 -5.14 4.29
C ARG A 168 15.51 -6.02 3.39
N ILE A 169 16.11 -7.10 2.92
CA ILE A 169 15.40 -8.09 2.11
C ILE A 169 14.96 -9.23 3.03
N PHE A 170 13.66 -9.49 3.07
CA PHE A 170 13.07 -10.69 3.67
C PHE A 170 12.58 -11.58 2.54
N GLU A 171 12.88 -12.88 2.61
CA GLU A 171 12.55 -13.82 1.55
C GLU A 171 11.63 -14.92 2.05
N ASN A 172 10.68 -15.29 1.23
CA ASN A 172 9.91 -16.53 1.34
C ASN A 172 9.83 -17.20 -0.05
N PRO A 173 9.28 -18.41 -0.17
CA PRO A 173 9.21 -19.10 -1.47
C PRO A 173 8.42 -18.37 -2.56
N SER A 174 7.56 -17.40 -2.20
CA SER A 174 6.65 -16.74 -3.13
C SER A 174 7.16 -15.40 -3.62
N PHE A 175 7.79 -14.61 -2.74
CA PHE A 175 8.28 -13.26 -3.06
C PHE A 175 9.28 -12.74 -2.04
N LYS A 176 9.99 -11.68 -2.41
CA LYS A 176 10.86 -10.92 -1.51
C LYS A 176 10.11 -9.69 -1.00
N LEU A 177 10.27 -9.36 0.29
CA LEU A 177 9.75 -8.12 0.88
C LEU A 177 10.87 -7.15 1.16
N VAL A 178 10.71 -5.91 0.72
CA VAL A 178 11.61 -4.79 1.03
C VAL A 178 10.83 -3.70 1.75
N PRO A 179 10.95 -3.60 3.08
CA PRO A 179 10.41 -2.48 3.84
C PRO A 179 11.06 -1.15 3.45
N PHE A 180 10.23 -0.12 3.27
CA PHE A 180 10.67 1.22 2.90
C PHE A 180 9.97 2.27 3.77
N PHE A 181 10.52 3.49 3.83
CA PHE A 181 9.87 4.61 4.51
C PHE A 181 8.49 4.89 3.93
N ASP A 182 7.57 5.36 4.77
CA ASP A 182 6.29 5.89 4.30
C ASP A 182 6.54 7.26 3.64
N PRO A 183 5.96 7.56 2.47
CA PRO A 183 6.05 8.90 1.88
C PRO A 183 5.61 10.03 2.82
N ARG A 184 4.74 9.74 3.83
CA ARG A 184 4.35 10.69 4.88
C ARG A 184 5.52 11.14 5.75
N ASP A 185 6.53 10.28 5.90
CA ASP A 185 7.73 10.63 6.67
C ASP A 185 8.52 11.77 6.01
N VAL A 186 8.34 11.95 4.70
CA VAL A 186 8.91 13.07 3.94
C VAL A 186 7.97 14.26 3.90
N VAL A 187 6.74 14.06 3.38
CA VAL A 187 5.86 15.18 3.02
C VAL A 187 5.03 15.75 4.17
N ILE A 188 4.90 15.02 5.28
CA ILE A 188 4.09 15.45 6.43
C ILE A 188 4.97 15.68 7.66
N SER A 189 5.74 14.68 8.08
CA SER A 189 6.51 14.76 9.33
C SER A 189 7.91 15.34 9.16
N GLY A 190 8.48 15.31 7.94
CA GLY A 190 9.84 15.74 7.66
C GLY A 190 10.93 14.92 8.37
N THR A 191 10.59 13.75 8.90
CA THR A 191 11.55 12.88 9.60
C THR A 191 12.55 12.21 8.67
N VAL A 192 12.22 12.15 7.37
CA VAL A 192 13.10 11.69 6.29
C VAL A 192 13.19 12.78 5.25
N THR A 193 14.41 13.13 4.81
CA THR A 193 14.58 14.12 3.73
C THR A 193 14.20 13.53 2.38
N ALA A 194 13.67 14.36 1.49
CA ALA A 194 13.34 13.94 0.12
C ALA A 194 14.58 13.41 -0.63
N GLU A 195 15.75 14.01 -0.37
CA GLU A 195 17.01 13.57 -0.95
C GLU A 195 17.39 12.15 -0.49
N ARG A 196 17.30 11.85 0.82
CA ARG A 196 17.56 10.52 1.36
C ARG A 196 16.61 9.50 0.75
N TYR A 197 15.31 9.81 0.76
CA TYR A 197 14.29 8.92 0.20
C TYR A 197 14.58 8.59 -1.27
N ARG A 198 14.94 9.60 -2.07
CA ARG A 198 15.29 9.42 -3.48
C ARG A 198 16.53 8.55 -3.66
N LYS A 199 17.65 8.85 -2.94
CA LYS A 199 18.89 8.06 -3.01
C LYS A 199 18.68 6.59 -2.65
N ASP A 200 17.91 6.35 -1.58
CA ASP A 200 17.58 4.99 -1.14
C ASP A 200 16.74 4.27 -2.21
N PHE A 201 15.78 4.98 -2.83
CA PHE A 201 14.95 4.40 -3.89
C PHE A 201 15.73 4.16 -5.19
N GLU A 202 16.66 5.02 -5.55
CA GLU A 202 17.59 4.82 -6.67
C GLU A 202 18.46 3.58 -6.46
N SER A 203 18.97 3.40 -5.23
CA SER A 203 19.76 2.21 -4.86
C SER A 203 18.92 0.94 -4.96
N LEU A 204 17.69 0.97 -4.48
CA LEU A 204 16.73 -0.12 -4.63
C LEU A 204 16.43 -0.40 -6.10
N SER A 205 16.20 0.64 -6.93
CA SER A 205 15.87 0.46 -8.35
C SER A 205 17.01 -0.17 -9.15
N LYS A 206 18.27 0.15 -8.81
CA LYS A 206 19.44 -0.51 -9.41
C LYS A 206 19.51 -1.98 -9.05
N PHE A 207 19.25 -2.32 -7.80
CA PHE A 207 19.17 -3.71 -7.34
C PHE A 207 18.03 -4.47 -8.05
N LEU A 208 16.87 -3.87 -8.23
CA LEU A 208 15.71 -4.46 -8.89
C LEU A 208 15.93 -4.75 -10.39
N LYS A 209 16.86 -4.05 -11.05
CA LYS A 209 17.21 -4.28 -12.47
C LYS A 209 18.19 -5.43 -12.69
N ILE A 210 18.81 -5.91 -11.62
CA ILE A 210 19.78 -7.01 -11.65
C ILE A 210 19.09 -8.37 -11.43
N ILE A 211 17.86 -8.35 -10.92
CA ILE A 211 17.03 -9.52 -10.67
C ILE A 211 16.01 -9.68 -11.79
#